data_bb07b85dc1e3159ad095b022f6c8dcee
#
_entry.id   bb07b85dc1e3159ad095b022f6c8dcee
#
_cell.length_a   1.000
_cell.length_b   1.000
_cell.length_c   1.000
_cell.angle_alpha   90.00
_cell.angle_beta   90.00
_cell.angle_gamma   90.00
#
_symmetry.space_group_name_H-M   'P 1'
#
loop_
_entity.id
_entity.type
_entity.pdbx_description
1 polymer ?
#
loop_
_entity_poly.entity_id
_entity_poly.type
_entity_poly.pdbx_seq_one_letter_code
_entity_poly.pdbx_strand_id
1 'polypeptide(L)'
;MRGDQSPQATLMATLPLLSVFALLFWQSAVQAQDNLALRRALAGPDRDVSDFMRDEVRRPAEVLSFLGISSGMTVLDGYAAGGYYTFILSKAVGPDGTVYAQNTTRGLRFKEDRQDITQGEALASKIRYGGLNNVRQLIGPLGELDLAAESVDTIMLMQTLHDSYNGNPARALNLLNNLKRYLKPGGVIGISDHVGSAGRDNADLHRMEIQQAVTLAEEAGFIVQQSELLRNPADDHSRSIFDPRLARNTDRFLLRLIKPDL
;
A
#
# COMPACT_ATOMS: atom_id res chain seq x y z
N MET A 1 -49.31 -23.31 47.07
CA MET A 1 -48.94 -23.11 45.69
C MET A 1 -47.46 -22.75 45.68
N ARG A 2 -46.59 -23.68 45.34
CA ARG A 2 -45.16 -23.47 45.21
C ARG A 2 -44.86 -23.33 43.71
N GLY A 3 -44.35 -22.17 43.28
CA GLY A 3 -43.93 -21.94 41.92
C GLY A 3 -42.53 -22.55 41.67
N ASP A 4 -42.48 -23.41 40.72
CA ASP A 4 -41.29 -24.06 40.21
C ASP A 4 -40.55 -23.07 39.28
N GLN A 5 -39.34 -22.66 39.64
CA GLN A 5 -38.42 -21.88 38.79
C GLN A 5 -37.30 -22.80 38.34
N SER A 6 -37.40 -23.30 37.11
CA SER A 6 -36.31 -23.98 36.44
C SER A 6 -35.27 -22.97 35.91
N PRO A 7 -33.96 -23.18 36.12
CA PRO A 7 -32.92 -22.31 35.55
C PRO A 7 -32.72 -22.60 34.06
N GLN A 8 -32.85 -21.59 33.23
CA GLN A 8 -32.43 -21.65 31.83
C GLN A 8 -30.90 -21.72 31.76
N ALA A 9 -30.39 -22.84 31.31
CA ALA A 9 -28.96 -23.01 31.02
C ALA A 9 -28.62 -22.29 29.71
N THR A 10 -27.81 -21.23 29.81
CA THR A 10 -27.22 -20.55 28.69
C THR A 10 -26.12 -21.44 28.11
N LEU A 11 -26.37 -22.08 26.98
CA LEU A 11 -25.32 -22.80 26.22
C LEU A 11 -24.35 -21.79 25.64
N MET A 12 -23.22 -21.58 26.28
CA MET A 12 -22.07 -20.96 25.64
C MET A 12 -21.46 -21.96 24.64
N ALA A 13 -21.61 -21.72 23.35
CA ALA A 13 -20.98 -22.51 22.31
C ALA A 13 -19.48 -22.20 22.32
N THR A 14 -18.69 -23.07 22.95
CA THR A 14 -17.23 -23.08 22.82
C THR A 14 -16.87 -23.63 21.45
N LEU A 15 -16.45 -22.77 20.52
CA LEU A 15 -15.81 -23.22 19.29
C LEU A 15 -14.56 -24.02 19.66
N PRO A 16 -14.34 -25.23 19.13
CA PRO A 16 -13.19 -26.04 19.49
C PRO A 16 -11.89 -25.37 19.00
N LEU A 17 -10.90 -25.24 19.87
CA LEU A 17 -9.56 -24.71 19.58
C LEU A 17 -8.94 -25.28 18.29
N LEU A 18 -9.26 -26.52 17.94
CA LEU A 18 -8.81 -27.20 16.72
C LEU A 18 -9.28 -26.50 15.42
N SER A 19 -10.44 -25.89 15.40
CA SER A 19 -10.95 -25.16 14.21
C SER A 19 -10.24 -23.83 13.99
N VAL A 20 -9.80 -23.16 15.05
CA VAL A 20 -9.02 -21.91 14.96
C VAL A 20 -7.61 -22.18 14.44
N PHE A 21 -6.96 -23.24 14.93
CA PHE A 21 -5.65 -23.66 14.43
C PHE A 21 -5.70 -24.09 12.95
N ALA A 22 -6.71 -24.84 12.54
CA ALA A 22 -6.86 -25.26 11.15
C ALA A 22 -7.07 -24.05 10.20
N LEU A 23 -7.83 -23.04 10.61
CA LEU A 23 -8.04 -21.80 9.84
C LEU A 23 -6.73 -20.98 9.72
N LEU A 24 -5.94 -20.88 10.78
CA LEU A 24 -4.66 -20.17 10.76
C LEU A 24 -3.64 -20.86 9.85
N PHE A 25 -3.55 -22.19 9.87
CA PHE A 25 -2.69 -22.97 8.98
C PHE A 25 -3.15 -22.84 7.50
N TRP A 26 -4.45 -22.85 7.24
CA TRP A 26 -4.99 -22.67 5.90
C TRP A 26 -4.67 -21.28 5.33
N GLN A 27 -4.87 -20.23 6.12
CA GLN A 27 -4.54 -18.85 5.72
C GLN A 27 -3.05 -18.69 5.43
N SER A 28 -2.17 -19.27 6.25
CA SER A 28 -0.72 -19.22 6.04
C SER A 28 -0.29 -19.96 4.77
N ALA A 29 -0.92 -21.08 4.45
CA ALA A 29 -0.62 -21.85 3.23
C ALA A 29 -1.09 -21.11 1.97
N VAL A 30 -2.27 -20.52 1.99
CA VAL A 30 -2.81 -19.70 0.88
C VAL A 30 -1.91 -18.50 0.64
N GLN A 31 -1.54 -17.75 1.68
CA GLN A 31 -0.64 -16.60 1.58
C GLN A 31 0.74 -16.98 1.01
N ALA A 32 1.29 -18.12 1.40
CA ALA A 32 2.56 -18.61 0.86
C ALA A 32 2.45 -18.97 -0.63
N GLN A 33 1.33 -19.56 -1.05
CA GLN A 33 1.07 -19.91 -2.43
C GLN A 33 0.90 -18.65 -3.30
N ASP A 34 0.15 -17.64 -2.83
CA ASP A 34 -0.04 -16.36 -3.50
C ASP A 34 1.30 -15.64 -3.69
N ASN A 35 2.16 -15.65 -2.68
CA ASN A 35 3.50 -15.08 -2.76
C ASN A 35 4.39 -15.77 -3.80
N LEU A 36 4.31 -17.10 -3.90
CA LEU A 36 5.09 -17.84 -4.89
C LEU A 36 4.58 -17.58 -6.32
N ALA A 37 3.27 -17.53 -6.53
CA ALA A 37 2.65 -17.19 -7.80
C ALA A 37 3.01 -15.78 -8.23
N LEU A 38 2.94 -14.81 -7.30
CA LEU A 38 3.35 -13.44 -7.53
C LEU A 38 4.83 -13.35 -7.93
N ARG A 39 5.75 -13.98 -7.20
CA ARG A 39 7.18 -13.98 -7.53
C ARG A 39 7.46 -14.54 -8.92
N ARG A 40 6.75 -15.60 -9.34
CA ARG A 40 6.85 -16.14 -10.71
C ARG A 40 6.37 -15.14 -11.76
N ALA A 41 5.23 -14.46 -11.51
CA ALA A 41 4.72 -13.44 -12.40
C ALA A 41 5.67 -12.23 -12.52
N LEU A 42 6.31 -11.83 -11.42
CA LEU A 42 7.29 -10.74 -11.40
C LEU A 42 8.60 -11.09 -12.13
N ALA A 43 8.95 -12.36 -12.24
CA ALA A 43 10.09 -12.84 -13.02
C ALA A 43 9.75 -13.12 -14.50
N GLY A 44 8.51 -12.89 -14.92
CA GLY A 44 8.04 -13.14 -16.28
C GLY A 44 8.59 -12.14 -17.31
N PRO A 45 8.59 -12.55 -18.61
CA PRO A 45 9.15 -11.73 -19.70
C PRO A 45 8.31 -10.47 -20.02
N ASP A 46 7.08 -10.42 -19.56
CA ASP A 46 6.15 -9.29 -19.79
C ASP A 46 6.46 -8.07 -18.91
N ARG A 47 7.47 -8.18 -18.05
CA ARG A 47 7.83 -7.13 -17.11
C ARG A 47 8.89 -6.21 -17.66
N ASP A 48 8.70 -4.91 -17.47
CA ASP A 48 9.69 -3.89 -17.80
C ASP A 48 10.99 -4.12 -17.02
N VAL A 49 12.14 -4.11 -17.72
CA VAL A 49 13.46 -4.34 -17.11
C VAL A 49 13.80 -3.26 -16.08
N SER A 50 13.39 -2.00 -16.32
CA SER A 50 13.62 -0.91 -15.36
C SER A 50 12.83 -1.11 -14.07
N ASP A 51 11.64 -1.72 -14.15
CA ASP A 51 10.86 -2.09 -12.98
C ASP A 51 11.51 -3.23 -12.20
N PHE A 52 11.99 -4.25 -12.90
CA PHE A 52 12.70 -5.37 -12.30
C PHE A 52 13.93 -4.94 -11.50
N MET A 53 14.69 -3.96 -12.02
CA MET A 53 15.86 -3.40 -11.33
C MET A 53 15.50 -2.69 -10.00
N ARG A 54 14.25 -2.27 -9.82
CA ARG A 54 13.75 -1.63 -8.59
C ARG A 54 13.33 -2.62 -7.50
N ASP A 55 13.16 -3.90 -7.84
CA ASP A 55 12.61 -4.89 -6.91
C ASP A 55 13.53 -5.18 -5.73
N GLU A 56 14.85 -5.19 -5.94
CA GLU A 56 15.81 -5.44 -4.88
C GLU A 56 15.62 -4.48 -3.70
N VAL A 57 15.45 -3.19 -4.01
CA VAL A 57 15.31 -2.14 -3.00
C VAL A 57 13.87 -1.90 -2.56
N ARG A 58 12.88 -2.33 -3.34
CA ARG A 58 11.44 -2.14 -3.04
C ARG A 58 10.77 -3.37 -2.44
N ARG A 59 11.37 -4.54 -2.62
CA ARG A 59 10.92 -5.82 -2.06
C ARG A 59 9.40 -6.04 -2.20
N PRO A 60 8.84 -5.95 -3.41
CA PRO A 60 7.39 -5.80 -3.60
C PRO A 60 6.58 -6.97 -3.05
N ALA A 61 7.04 -8.21 -3.20
CA ALA A 61 6.30 -9.38 -2.72
C ALA A 61 6.18 -9.37 -1.18
N GLU A 62 7.25 -8.99 -0.48
CA GLU A 62 7.26 -8.88 0.97
C GLU A 62 6.42 -7.69 1.46
N VAL A 63 6.44 -6.56 0.73
CA VAL A 63 5.59 -5.41 1.03
C VAL A 63 4.12 -5.79 0.92
N LEU A 64 3.71 -6.43 -0.17
CA LEU A 64 2.32 -6.87 -0.35
C LEU A 64 1.89 -7.87 0.73
N SER A 65 2.79 -8.79 1.10
CA SER A 65 2.56 -9.75 2.19
C SER A 65 2.33 -9.05 3.54
N PHE A 66 3.17 -8.06 3.87
CA PHE A 66 3.00 -7.27 5.11
C PHE A 66 1.69 -6.49 5.12
N LEU A 67 1.27 -5.96 3.97
CA LEU A 67 0.00 -5.23 3.84
C LEU A 67 -1.22 -6.17 3.83
N GLY A 68 -1.03 -7.46 3.64
CA GLY A 68 -2.10 -8.45 3.59
C GLY A 68 -2.84 -8.48 2.26
N ILE A 69 -2.20 -8.02 1.17
CA ILE A 69 -2.81 -8.01 -0.16
C ILE A 69 -2.89 -9.43 -0.71
N SER A 70 -4.08 -9.85 -1.15
CA SER A 70 -4.36 -11.19 -1.63
C SER A 70 -5.31 -11.19 -2.84
N SER A 71 -5.49 -12.36 -3.45
CA SER A 71 -6.37 -12.57 -4.60
C SER A 71 -7.80 -12.11 -4.33
N GLY A 72 -8.45 -11.53 -5.32
CA GLY A 72 -9.83 -11.04 -5.27
C GLY A 72 -10.03 -9.66 -4.64
N MET A 73 -9.00 -9.05 -4.05
CA MET A 73 -9.11 -7.73 -3.42
C MET A 73 -9.29 -6.60 -4.42
N THR A 74 -9.94 -5.53 -3.95
CA THR A 74 -9.98 -4.22 -4.60
C THR A 74 -8.91 -3.33 -3.99
N VAL A 75 -7.95 -2.89 -4.80
CA VAL A 75 -6.80 -2.09 -4.33
C VAL A 75 -6.73 -0.76 -5.07
N LEU A 76 -6.45 0.33 -4.35
CA LEU A 76 -6.16 1.64 -4.91
C LEU A 76 -4.65 1.90 -4.84
N ASP A 77 -4.02 2.02 -6.01
CA ASP A 77 -2.64 2.48 -6.18
C ASP A 77 -2.64 4.00 -6.32
N GLY A 78 -2.44 4.69 -5.21
CA GLY A 78 -2.44 6.15 -5.13
C GLY A 78 -1.14 6.73 -5.67
N TYR A 79 -1.24 7.68 -6.60
CA TYR A 79 -0.12 8.22 -7.36
C TYR A 79 0.69 7.12 -8.05
N ALA A 80 -0.01 6.28 -8.82
CA ALA A 80 0.53 5.10 -9.49
C ALA A 80 1.74 5.39 -10.41
N ALA A 81 1.95 6.66 -10.79
CA ALA A 81 3.00 7.11 -11.69
C ALA A 81 3.03 6.28 -12.99
N GLY A 82 4.18 5.76 -13.40
CA GLY A 82 4.32 4.88 -14.55
C GLY A 82 3.89 3.43 -14.32
N GLY A 83 3.22 3.11 -13.18
CA GLY A 83 2.56 1.84 -12.96
C GLY A 83 3.42 0.71 -12.41
N TYR A 84 4.52 1.01 -11.71
CA TYR A 84 5.34 -0.02 -11.07
C TYR A 84 4.51 -0.91 -10.13
N TYR A 85 3.84 -0.31 -9.14
CA TYR A 85 2.97 -1.07 -8.23
C TYR A 85 1.68 -1.51 -8.90
N THR A 86 1.12 -0.76 -9.84
CA THR A 86 -0.07 -1.16 -10.60
C THR A 86 0.09 -2.54 -11.25
N PHE A 87 1.25 -2.79 -11.92
CA PHE A 87 1.55 -4.10 -12.51
C PHE A 87 1.57 -5.20 -11.45
N ILE A 88 2.30 -4.96 -10.36
CA ILE A 88 2.48 -5.93 -9.26
C ILE A 88 1.14 -6.25 -8.59
N LEU A 89 0.36 -5.23 -8.29
CA LEU A 89 -0.98 -5.35 -7.69
C LEU A 89 -1.93 -6.11 -8.59
N SER A 90 -1.94 -5.80 -9.89
CA SER A 90 -2.77 -6.52 -10.86
C SER A 90 -2.51 -8.02 -10.85
N LYS A 91 -1.22 -8.42 -10.79
CA LYS A 91 -0.84 -9.84 -10.70
C LYS A 91 -1.15 -10.46 -9.33
N ALA A 92 -1.05 -9.67 -8.26
CA ALA A 92 -1.31 -10.15 -6.90
C ALA A 92 -2.80 -10.39 -6.63
N VAL A 93 -3.67 -9.44 -7.05
CA VAL A 93 -5.12 -9.59 -6.82
C VAL A 93 -5.79 -10.51 -7.85
N GLY A 94 -5.11 -10.81 -8.97
CA GLY A 94 -5.60 -11.74 -9.98
C GLY A 94 -6.84 -11.25 -10.73
N PRO A 95 -7.44 -12.12 -11.58
CA PRO A 95 -8.52 -11.73 -12.50
C PRO A 95 -9.83 -11.34 -11.78
N ASP A 96 -10.07 -11.86 -10.60
CA ASP A 96 -11.27 -11.58 -9.80
C ASP A 96 -11.12 -10.32 -8.92
N GLY A 97 -9.90 -9.76 -8.79
CA GLY A 97 -9.63 -8.53 -8.09
C GLY A 97 -9.73 -7.30 -9.00
N THR A 98 -9.62 -6.12 -8.40
CA THR A 98 -9.61 -4.84 -9.12
C THR A 98 -8.49 -3.95 -8.63
N VAL A 99 -7.76 -3.32 -9.54
CA VAL A 99 -6.75 -2.31 -9.24
C VAL A 99 -7.18 -0.97 -9.81
N TYR A 100 -7.36 0.03 -8.96
CA TYR A 100 -7.53 1.41 -9.38
C TYR A 100 -6.15 2.09 -9.42
N ALA A 101 -5.66 2.43 -10.60
CA ALA A 101 -4.41 3.18 -10.79
C ALA A 101 -4.73 4.68 -10.83
N GLN A 102 -4.51 5.39 -9.73
CA GLN A 102 -4.84 6.80 -9.66
C GLN A 102 -3.62 7.67 -9.99
N ASN A 103 -3.85 8.69 -10.79
CA ASN A 103 -2.90 9.74 -11.10
C ASN A 103 -3.60 11.10 -11.24
N THR A 104 -2.83 12.18 -11.11
CA THR A 104 -3.29 13.50 -11.55
C THR A 104 -2.92 13.73 -13.01
N THR A 105 -3.66 14.60 -13.72
CA THR A 105 -3.30 15.01 -15.09
C THR A 105 -1.86 15.56 -15.18
N ARG A 106 -1.42 16.29 -14.13
CA ARG A 106 -0.05 16.81 -14.05
C ARG A 106 0.96 15.66 -13.87
N GLY A 107 0.69 14.71 -12.96
CA GLY A 107 1.57 13.57 -12.68
C GLY A 107 1.85 12.73 -13.93
N LEU A 108 0.81 12.48 -14.73
CA LEU A 108 0.95 11.70 -15.97
C LEU A 108 1.90 12.32 -17.01
N ARG A 109 2.22 13.62 -16.91
CA ARG A 109 3.13 14.32 -17.81
C ARG A 109 4.59 14.28 -17.38
N PHE A 110 4.90 13.85 -16.16
CA PHE A 110 6.27 13.69 -15.72
C PHE A 110 6.97 12.57 -16.50
N LYS A 111 8.28 12.71 -16.68
CA LYS A 111 9.10 11.65 -17.27
C LYS A 111 9.12 10.43 -16.35
N GLU A 112 9.02 9.26 -16.94
CA GLU A 112 9.24 7.99 -16.22
C GLU A 112 10.74 7.84 -15.91
N ASP A 113 11.02 7.22 -14.76
CA ASP A 113 12.41 7.06 -14.32
C ASP A 113 13.22 6.22 -15.32
N ARG A 114 14.34 6.77 -15.77
CA ARG A 114 15.27 6.15 -16.73
C ARG A 114 14.68 5.80 -18.11
N GLN A 115 13.57 6.42 -18.47
CA GLN A 115 12.91 6.23 -19.77
C GLN A 115 12.66 7.58 -20.44
N ASP A 116 12.63 7.61 -21.77
CA ASP A 116 12.31 8.82 -22.52
C ASP A 116 10.82 8.92 -22.89
N ILE A 117 9.98 8.44 -21.99
CA ILE A 117 8.50 8.50 -22.09
C ILE A 117 7.92 9.13 -20.84
N THR A 118 6.66 9.53 -20.91
CA THR A 118 5.94 10.04 -19.75
C THR A 118 5.43 8.89 -18.85
N GLN A 119 5.12 9.21 -17.59
CA GLN A 119 4.48 8.26 -16.68
C GLN A 119 3.14 7.75 -17.22
N GLY A 120 2.36 8.61 -17.90
CA GLY A 120 1.13 8.20 -18.56
C GLY A 120 1.33 7.19 -19.67
N GLU A 121 2.34 7.39 -20.51
CA GLU A 121 2.71 6.44 -21.59
C GLU A 121 3.23 5.12 -21.01
N ALA A 122 4.07 5.17 -19.96
CA ALA A 122 4.56 3.98 -19.27
C ALA A 122 3.42 3.16 -18.66
N LEU A 123 2.49 3.81 -17.93
CA LEU A 123 1.33 3.14 -17.34
C LEU A 123 0.44 2.51 -18.42
N ALA A 124 0.11 3.26 -19.49
CA ALA A 124 -0.71 2.74 -20.58
C ALA A 124 -0.04 1.54 -21.28
N SER A 125 1.27 1.61 -21.47
CA SER A 125 2.08 0.52 -22.03
C SER A 125 2.01 -0.74 -21.16
N LYS A 126 2.22 -0.59 -19.83
CA LYS A 126 2.13 -1.71 -18.88
C LYS A 126 0.74 -2.36 -18.85
N ILE A 127 -0.30 -1.54 -18.83
CA ILE A 127 -1.68 -2.06 -18.87
C ILE A 127 -1.92 -2.87 -20.16
N ARG A 128 -1.53 -2.32 -21.31
CA ARG A 128 -1.77 -2.94 -22.62
C ARG A 128 -0.95 -4.21 -22.81
N TYR A 129 0.38 -4.10 -22.66
CA TYR A 129 1.29 -5.21 -22.98
C TYR A 129 1.43 -6.22 -21.85
N GLY A 130 1.18 -5.82 -20.59
CA GLY A 130 1.11 -6.73 -19.45
C GLY A 130 -0.22 -7.47 -19.32
N GLY A 131 -1.21 -7.19 -20.21
CA GLY A 131 -2.52 -7.80 -20.15
C GLY A 131 -3.27 -7.55 -18.84
N LEU A 132 -3.18 -6.32 -18.30
CA LEU A 132 -3.72 -5.98 -16.99
C LEU A 132 -5.22 -5.64 -17.08
N ASN A 133 -6.05 -6.63 -17.41
CA ASN A 133 -7.48 -6.43 -17.67
C ASN A 133 -8.30 -6.04 -16.44
N ASN A 134 -7.76 -6.23 -15.24
CA ASN A 134 -8.36 -5.88 -13.96
C ASN A 134 -7.93 -4.48 -13.46
N VAL A 135 -7.18 -3.69 -14.27
CA VAL A 135 -6.76 -2.34 -13.94
C VAL A 135 -7.72 -1.30 -14.51
N ARG A 136 -8.09 -0.32 -13.68
CA ARG A 136 -8.89 0.85 -14.05
C ARG A 136 -8.11 2.11 -13.68
N GLN A 137 -7.93 3.02 -14.64
CA GLN A 137 -7.27 4.30 -14.40
C GLN A 137 -8.27 5.31 -13.82
N LEU A 138 -7.87 6.01 -12.75
CA LEU A 138 -8.60 7.14 -12.18
C LEU A 138 -7.73 8.40 -12.29
N ILE A 139 -8.30 9.47 -12.85
CA ILE A 139 -7.58 10.73 -13.04
C ILE A 139 -8.27 11.82 -12.23
N GLY A 140 -7.58 12.37 -11.26
CA GLY A 140 -8.08 13.43 -10.37
C GLY A 140 -7.30 13.51 -9.07
N PRO A 141 -7.66 14.43 -8.17
CA PRO A 141 -7.07 14.49 -6.83
C PRO A 141 -7.36 13.22 -6.03
N LEU A 142 -6.34 12.63 -5.39
CA LEU A 142 -6.45 11.33 -4.72
C LEU A 142 -7.51 11.31 -3.59
N GLY A 143 -7.72 12.43 -2.90
CA GLY A 143 -8.73 12.54 -1.84
C GLY A 143 -10.17 12.81 -2.33
N GLU A 144 -10.39 12.94 -3.65
CA GLU A 144 -11.65 13.39 -4.25
C GLU A 144 -12.10 12.47 -5.40
N LEU A 145 -11.82 11.18 -5.28
CA LEU A 145 -12.14 10.20 -6.32
C LEU A 145 -13.64 9.83 -6.29
N ASP A 146 -14.18 9.54 -7.46
CA ASP A 146 -15.51 8.96 -7.62
C ASP A 146 -15.46 7.45 -7.31
N LEU A 147 -15.25 7.14 -6.04
CA LEU A 147 -15.28 5.79 -5.48
C LEU A 147 -16.35 5.73 -4.39
N ALA A 148 -17.10 4.64 -4.37
CA ALA A 148 -18.06 4.40 -3.31
C ALA A 148 -17.33 4.31 -1.94
N ALA A 149 -17.99 4.77 -0.89
CA ALA A 149 -17.51 4.56 0.46
C ALA A 149 -17.39 3.04 0.73
N GLU A 150 -16.39 2.65 1.52
CA GLU A 150 -16.19 1.27 1.97
C GLU A 150 -16.11 0.23 0.83
N SER A 151 -15.53 0.62 -0.31
CA SER A 151 -15.42 -0.24 -1.49
C SER A 151 -14.01 -0.79 -1.73
N VAL A 152 -13.00 -0.29 -1.02
CA VAL A 152 -11.59 -0.64 -1.24
C VAL A 152 -11.05 -1.44 -0.05
N ASP A 153 -10.36 -2.54 -0.32
CA ASP A 153 -9.73 -3.37 0.72
C ASP A 153 -8.40 -2.76 1.17
N THR A 154 -7.58 -2.28 0.22
CA THR A 154 -6.27 -1.71 0.50
C THR A 154 -5.98 -0.49 -0.38
N ILE A 155 -5.38 0.53 0.20
CA ILE A 155 -4.84 1.70 -0.51
C ILE A 155 -3.32 1.71 -0.34
N MET A 156 -2.57 1.92 -1.42
CA MET A 156 -1.12 2.06 -1.35
C MET A 156 -0.71 3.52 -1.62
N LEU A 157 0.12 4.07 -0.74
CA LEU A 157 0.77 5.38 -0.88
C LEU A 157 2.28 5.17 -0.79
N MET A 158 2.92 5.04 -1.95
CA MET A 158 4.34 4.70 -1.99
C MET A 158 5.18 5.91 -2.38
N GLN A 159 5.98 6.40 -1.42
CA GLN A 159 6.96 7.49 -1.60
C GLN A 159 6.30 8.84 -1.98
N THR A 160 5.17 9.18 -1.37
CA THR A 160 4.40 10.39 -1.72
C THR A 160 3.83 11.16 -0.54
N LEU A 161 3.79 10.56 0.66
CA LEU A 161 3.18 11.21 1.83
C LEU A 161 3.98 12.45 2.27
N HIS A 162 5.32 12.38 2.17
CA HIS A 162 6.22 13.49 2.51
C HIS A 162 5.89 14.77 1.74
N ASP A 163 5.49 14.69 0.46
CA ASP A 163 5.14 15.85 -0.34
C ASP A 163 3.89 16.58 0.21
N SER A 164 2.91 15.81 0.67
CA SER A 164 1.72 16.38 1.29
C SER A 164 2.01 16.97 2.66
N TYR A 165 2.80 16.24 3.48
CA TYR A 165 3.12 16.62 4.85
C TYR A 165 4.03 17.85 4.92
N ASN A 166 5.14 17.84 4.19
CA ASN A 166 6.13 18.92 4.18
C ASN A 166 5.55 20.23 3.65
N GLY A 167 4.59 20.15 2.70
CA GLY A 167 3.88 21.33 2.24
C GLY A 167 2.94 21.92 3.29
N ASN A 168 2.19 21.09 3.97
CA ASN A 168 1.29 21.44 5.07
C ASN A 168 0.78 20.15 5.76
N PRO A 169 1.14 19.87 7.02
CA PRO A 169 0.69 18.68 7.75
C PRO A 169 -0.83 18.48 7.76
N ALA A 170 -1.61 19.58 7.84
CA ALA A 170 -3.07 19.48 7.78
C ALA A 170 -3.60 18.94 6.44
N ARG A 171 -2.89 19.16 5.33
CA ARG A 171 -3.25 18.54 4.03
C ARG A 171 -3.04 17.04 4.03
N ALA A 172 -1.96 16.58 4.65
CA ALA A 172 -1.69 15.15 4.78
C ALA A 172 -2.72 14.47 5.70
N LEU A 173 -3.12 15.11 6.80
CA LEU A 173 -4.18 14.62 7.67
C LEU A 173 -5.53 14.53 6.93
N ASN A 174 -5.89 15.58 6.19
CA ASN A 174 -7.11 15.60 5.39
C ASN A 174 -7.08 14.51 4.29
N LEU A 175 -5.93 14.28 3.67
CA LEU A 175 -5.76 13.20 2.70
C LEU A 175 -6.06 11.83 3.35
N LEU A 176 -5.45 11.52 4.50
CA LEU A 176 -5.69 10.25 5.19
C LEU A 176 -7.16 10.08 5.60
N ASN A 177 -7.80 11.15 6.10
CA ASN A 177 -9.22 11.14 6.45
C ASN A 177 -10.13 10.90 5.22
N ASN A 178 -9.80 11.49 4.07
CA ASN A 178 -10.53 11.26 2.83
C ASN A 178 -10.36 9.82 2.33
N LEU A 179 -9.14 9.28 2.36
CA LEU A 179 -8.86 7.92 1.96
C LEU A 179 -9.54 6.88 2.88
N LYS A 180 -9.61 7.17 4.19
CA LYS A 180 -10.30 6.31 5.16
C LYS A 180 -11.75 6.04 4.78
N ARG A 181 -12.43 6.98 4.11
CA ARG A 181 -13.83 6.81 3.67
C ARG A 181 -13.99 5.74 2.59
N TYR A 182 -12.98 5.56 1.73
CA TYR A 182 -13.02 4.54 0.67
C TYR A 182 -12.74 3.14 1.21
N LEU A 183 -12.02 3.03 2.35
CA LEU A 183 -11.69 1.74 2.94
C LEU A 183 -12.91 1.06 3.56
N LYS A 184 -13.04 -0.23 3.30
CA LYS A 184 -13.92 -1.14 4.06
C LYS A 184 -13.53 -1.12 5.55
N PRO A 185 -14.43 -1.51 6.48
CA PRO A 185 -14.05 -1.85 7.85
C PRO A 185 -12.88 -2.86 7.84
N GLY A 186 -11.87 -2.69 8.71
CA GLY A 186 -10.65 -3.50 8.70
C GLY A 186 -9.72 -3.27 7.51
N GLY A 187 -10.09 -2.43 6.55
CA GLY A 187 -9.26 -2.11 5.38
C GLY A 187 -7.98 -1.37 5.74
N VAL A 188 -7.00 -1.38 4.83
CA VAL A 188 -5.62 -0.97 5.11
C VAL A 188 -5.16 0.17 4.21
N ILE A 189 -4.41 1.15 4.76
CA ILE A 189 -3.51 1.99 3.96
C ILE A 189 -2.08 1.51 4.19
N GLY A 190 -1.40 1.11 3.12
CA GLY A 190 0.04 0.84 3.12
C GLY A 190 0.80 2.11 2.75
N ILE A 191 1.71 2.54 3.60
CA ILE A 191 2.56 3.71 3.35
C ILE A 191 4.01 3.31 3.43
N SER A 192 4.77 3.60 2.38
CA SER A 192 6.22 3.60 2.43
C SER A 192 6.73 4.97 2.03
N ASP A 193 7.66 5.53 2.81
CA ASP A 193 8.27 6.81 2.46
C ASP A 193 9.72 6.89 2.93
N HIS A 194 10.44 7.91 2.45
CA HIS A 194 11.85 8.13 2.70
C HIS A 194 12.07 8.68 4.11
N VAL A 195 12.90 8.00 4.88
CA VAL A 195 13.21 8.40 6.27
C VAL A 195 13.96 9.72 6.29
N GLY A 196 13.42 10.66 7.03
CA GLY A 196 14.05 11.92 7.39
C GLY A 196 14.61 11.92 8.80
N SER A 197 15.37 12.94 9.14
CA SER A 197 15.97 13.11 10.47
C SER A 197 15.57 14.43 11.08
N ALA A 198 15.39 14.46 12.40
CA ALA A 198 15.14 15.67 13.13
C ALA A 198 16.26 16.71 12.93
N GLY A 199 15.88 17.98 12.79
CA GLY A 199 16.81 19.08 12.58
C GLY A 199 17.39 19.21 11.17
N ARG A 200 16.95 18.36 10.22
CA ARG A 200 17.25 18.49 8.79
C ARG A 200 16.11 19.20 8.06
N ASP A 201 16.41 19.81 6.93
CA ASP A 201 15.37 20.28 5.99
C ASP A 201 14.79 19.08 5.21
N ASN A 202 13.89 18.37 5.87
CA ASN A 202 13.27 17.20 5.30
C ASN A 202 12.41 17.54 4.04
N ALA A 203 11.95 18.78 3.91
CA ALA A 203 11.19 19.22 2.74
C ALA A 203 12.09 19.29 1.50
N ASP A 204 13.25 19.95 1.60
CA ASP A 204 14.22 20.05 0.50
C ASP A 204 14.84 18.68 0.16
N LEU A 205 15.01 17.82 1.15
CA LEU A 205 15.53 16.47 0.98
C LEU A 205 14.49 15.45 0.47
N HIS A 206 13.21 15.83 0.34
CA HIS A 206 12.09 14.95 0.01
C HIS A 206 11.98 13.75 0.95
N ARG A 207 12.03 14.00 2.26
CA ARG A 207 11.99 13.00 3.33
C ARG A 207 10.94 13.36 4.39
N MET A 208 10.64 12.40 5.26
CA MET A 208 9.72 12.57 6.39
C MET A 208 10.20 11.76 7.59
N GLU A 209 10.11 12.32 8.80
CA GLU A 209 10.39 11.54 10.00
C GLU A 209 9.33 10.46 10.23
N ILE A 210 9.74 9.26 10.63
CA ILE A 210 8.82 8.14 10.87
C ILE A 210 7.76 8.52 11.89
N GLN A 211 8.18 9.19 12.97
CA GLN A 211 7.25 9.58 14.05
C GLN A 211 6.18 10.57 13.57
N GLN A 212 6.50 11.45 12.63
CA GLN A 212 5.53 12.35 12.02
C GLN A 212 4.46 11.57 11.25
N ALA A 213 4.85 10.54 10.50
CA ALA A 213 3.92 9.68 9.77
C ALA A 213 3.03 8.85 10.71
N VAL A 214 3.60 8.32 11.80
CA VAL A 214 2.86 7.57 12.83
C VAL A 214 1.85 8.46 13.53
N THR A 215 2.27 9.62 14.05
CA THR A 215 1.38 10.57 14.72
C THR A 215 0.24 11.02 13.82
N LEU A 216 0.54 11.34 12.55
CA LEU A 216 -0.46 11.73 11.57
C LEU A 216 -1.52 10.63 11.33
N ALA A 217 -1.08 9.37 11.27
CA ALA A 217 -1.97 8.23 11.08
C ALA A 217 -2.85 7.96 12.31
N GLU A 218 -2.28 8.10 13.52
CA GLU A 218 -3.02 7.97 14.78
C GLU A 218 -4.05 9.11 14.95
N GLU A 219 -3.70 10.34 14.60
CA GLU A 219 -4.63 11.48 14.56
C GLU A 219 -5.78 11.26 13.57
N ALA A 220 -5.51 10.60 12.43
CA ALA A 220 -6.55 10.18 11.49
C ALA A 220 -7.38 8.99 12.01
N GLY A 221 -7.06 8.44 13.20
CA GLY A 221 -7.77 7.35 13.86
C GLY A 221 -7.53 5.97 13.23
N PHE A 222 -6.32 5.71 12.75
CA PHE A 222 -5.86 4.39 12.33
C PHE A 222 -5.11 3.68 13.45
N ILE A 223 -5.15 2.35 13.43
CA ILE A 223 -4.23 1.50 14.18
C ILE A 223 -2.97 1.33 13.33
N VAL A 224 -1.79 1.66 13.88
CA VAL A 224 -0.53 1.67 13.12
C VAL A 224 0.31 0.44 13.44
N GLN A 225 0.76 -0.25 12.40
CA GLN A 225 1.79 -1.29 12.46
C GLN A 225 2.98 -0.86 11.61
N GLN A 226 4.19 -1.12 12.08
CA GLN A 226 5.44 -0.74 11.43
C GLN A 226 6.26 -1.98 11.06
N SER A 227 7.02 -1.91 9.96
CA SER A 227 7.95 -2.94 9.53
C SER A 227 9.32 -2.35 9.20
N GLU A 228 10.38 -3.06 9.59
CA GLU A 228 11.78 -2.72 9.28
C GLU A 228 12.20 -3.22 7.87
N LEU A 229 11.27 -3.77 7.09
CA LEU A 229 11.52 -4.44 5.82
C LEU A 229 12.32 -3.61 4.82
N LEU A 230 12.06 -2.30 4.75
CA LEU A 230 12.64 -1.37 3.78
C LEU A 230 13.72 -0.46 4.36
N ARG A 231 14.19 -0.74 5.58
CA ARG A 231 15.24 0.05 6.23
C ARG A 231 16.58 -0.16 5.55
N ASN A 232 17.28 0.94 5.37
CA ASN A 232 18.67 0.96 4.87
C ASN A 232 19.55 1.84 5.76
N PRO A 233 20.20 1.28 6.79
CA PRO A 233 21.00 2.06 7.73
C PRO A 233 22.28 2.69 7.11
N ALA A 234 22.61 2.35 5.87
CA ALA A 234 23.72 2.98 5.16
C ALA A 234 23.37 4.37 4.60
N ASP A 235 22.07 4.71 4.52
CA ASP A 235 21.61 6.07 4.16
C ASP A 235 21.54 6.93 5.42
N ASP A 236 22.42 7.92 5.53
CA ASP A 236 22.56 8.84 6.67
C ASP A 236 21.53 10.00 6.65
N HIS A 237 20.59 9.95 5.73
CA HIS A 237 19.51 10.93 5.49
C HIS A 237 20.00 12.36 5.21
N SER A 238 21.28 12.55 4.85
CA SER A 238 21.86 13.88 4.62
C SER A 238 21.65 14.39 3.19
N ARG A 239 21.21 13.53 2.27
CA ARG A 239 21.05 13.82 0.85
C ARG A 239 19.61 13.80 0.42
N SER A 240 19.30 14.63 -0.59
CA SER A 240 18.04 14.49 -1.31
C SER A 240 17.91 13.09 -1.91
N ILE A 241 16.70 12.55 -1.89
CA ILE A 241 16.39 11.22 -2.46
C ILE A 241 16.74 11.12 -3.95
N PHE A 242 16.90 12.25 -4.63
CA PHE A 242 17.31 12.33 -6.04
C PHE A 242 18.82 12.33 -6.25
N ASP A 243 19.64 12.37 -5.18
CA ASP A 243 21.09 12.31 -5.30
C ASP A 243 21.52 10.99 -5.99
N PRO A 244 22.25 11.06 -7.13
CA PRO A 244 22.64 9.85 -7.88
C PRO A 244 23.47 8.87 -7.05
N ARG A 245 24.18 9.35 -6.03
CA ARG A 245 25.02 8.51 -5.14
C ARG A 245 24.20 7.54 -4.29
N LEU A 246 22.92 7.83 -4.05
CA LEU A 246 22.01 6.92 -3.37
C LEU A 246 21.52 5.77 -4.27
N ALA A 247 21.68 5.88 -5.59
CA ALA A 247 21.21 4.90 -6.57
C ALA A 247 19.75 4.45 -6.33
N ARG A 248 18.92 5.36 -5.81
CA ARG A 248 17.53 5.09 -5.36
C ARG A 248 17.40 4.13 -4.17
N ASN A 249 18.51 3.75 -3.55
CA ASN A 249 18.53 2.90 -2.35
C ASN A 249 18.52 3.74 -1.07
N THR A 250 17.48 4.49 -0.87
CA THR A 250 17.24 5.30 0.34
C THR A 250 16.75 4.45 1.50
N ASP A 251 16.98 4.92 2.73
CA ASP A 251 16.29 4.38 3.92
C ASP A 251 14.80 4.71 3.85
N ARG A 252 13.93 3.72 4.06
CA ARG A 252 12.48 3.89 3.99
C ARG A 252 11.78 3.21 5.15
N PHE A 253 10.75 3.86 5.66
CA PHE A 253 9.81 3.21 6.55
C PHE A 253 8.69 2.53 5.75
N LEU A 254 8.06 1.55 6.38
CA LEU A 254 6.87 0.88 5.87
C LEU A 254 5.85 0.77 7.01
N LEU A 255 4.68 1.39 6.81
CA LEU A 255 3.57 1.38 7.75
C LEU A 255 2.35 0.68 7.14
N ARG A 256 1.62 -0.02 7.99
CA ARG A 256 0.30 -0.58 7.72
C ARG A 256 -0.71 0.09 8.65
N LEU A 257 -1.57 0.93 8.10
CA LEU A 257 -2.59 1.68 8.81
C LEU A 257 -3.92 0.94 8.67
N ILE A 258 -4.47 0.46 9.77
CA ILE A 258 -5.70 -0.35 9.76
C ILE A 258 -6.88 0.55 10.17
N LYS A 259 -7.92 0.62 9.32
CA LYS A 259 -9.19 1.25 9.68
C LYS A 259 -9.87 0.38 10.74
N PRO A 260 -10.18 0.90 11.96
CA PRO A 260 -10.90 0.13 12.96
C PRO A 260 -12.27 -0.34 12.45
N ASP A 261 -12.68 -1.53 12.90
CA ASP A 261 -14.05 -2.01 12.76
C ASP A 261 -14.92 -1.26 13.79
N LEU A 262 -15.68 -0.27 13.36
CA LEU A 262 -16.61 0.50 14.22
C LEU A 262 -18.04 0.10 13.92
#